data_6613b41358fc8a01143d4afc3ee78e2f
#
_entry.id   6613b41358fc8a01143d4afc3ee78e2f
#
_cell.length_a   1.000
_cell.length_b   1.000
_cell.length_c   1.000
_cell.angle_alpha   90.00
_cell.angle_beta   90.00
_cell.angle_gamma   90.00
#
_symmetry.space_group_name_H-M   'P 1'
#
loop_
_entity.id
_entity.type
_entity.pdbx_description
1 polymer ?
#
loop_
_entity_poly.entity_id
_entity_poly.type
_entity_poly.pdbx_seq_one_letter_code
_entity_poly.pdbx_strand_id
1 'polypeptide(L)'
;DWNSERTVTVEGVADNLSDGDQNYTIILSPDNDTEDRRFRYVDPPDVALKNIDLTGKGSYYVSSVSRDTDESGEQAEFRVRLRSEPTDNVTIYVVSSDPSEGTVDVDSITFTSSNWNADSKVTITGVGDNLSDGDQSYSIRLLADNTTSDLRYKYVDPSDVTLRNLDSALGGYYVSSVSRDTDEAGRTAEFRVRLRSQPTDNVTIYVVSSDPGEGTVSVDNITFN
;
A
#
# COMPACT_ATOMS: atom_id res chain seq x y z
N ASP A 1 -24.62 -23.07 11.99
CA ASP A 1 -23.40 -22.29 11.69
C ASP A 1 -22.28 -22.46 12.73
N TRP A 2 -22.27 -23.60 13.44
CA TRP A 2 -21.29 -23.92 14.49
C TRP A 2 -19.83 -23.91 14.01
N ASN A 3 -19.59 -24.10 12.71
CA ASN A 3 -18.27 -24.09 12.08
C ASN A 3 -17.94 -22.77 11.35
N SER A 4 -18.78 -21.75 11.52
CA SER A 4 -18.52 -20.42 10.96
C SER A 4 -17.72 -19.60 11.96
N GLU A 5 -16.63 -19.00 11.51
CA GLU A 5 -15.82 -18.08 12.31
C GLU A 5 -16.63 -16.85 12.73
N ARG A 6 -16.40 -16.38 13.93
CA ARG A 6 -16.96 -15.15 14.48
C ARG A 6 -15.82 -14.19 14.79
N THR A 7 -15.94 -12.95 14.34
CA THR A 7 -14.94 -11.91 14.58
C THR A 7 -15.25 -11.16 15.86
N VAL A 8 -14.25 -11.02 16.72
CA VAL A 8 -14.25 -10.10 17.86
C VAL A 8 -13.26 -8.99 17.55
N THR A 9 -13.70 -7.75 17.60
CA THR A 9 -12.82 -6.57 17.41
C THR A 9 -12.44 -6.04 18.78
N VAL A 10 -11.15 -5.78 18.98
CA VAL A 10 -10.63 -5.17 20.21
C VAL A 10 -10.02 -3.82 19.84
N GLU A 11 -10.41 -2.78 20.55
CA GLU A 11 -9.92 -1.41 20.35
C GLU A 11 -9.07 -0.99 21.55
N GLY A 12 -7.90 -0.42 21.29
CA GLY A 12 -7.02 0.13 22.32
C GLY A 12 -7.61 1.42 22.91
N VAL A 13 -7.47 1.58 24.22
CA VAL A 13 -7.94 2.76 24.95
C VAL A 13 -6.74 3.66 25.28
N ALA A 14 -6.81 4.94 24.92
CA ALA A 14 -5.83 5.95 25.33
C ALA A 14 -6.17 6.49 26.74
N ASP A 15 -5.19 6.46 27.65
CA ASP A 15 -5.36 6.97 29.02
C ASP A 15 -4.54 8.23 29.32
N ASN A 16 -3.74 8.73 28.35
CA ASN A 16 -2.86 9.89 28.48
C ASN A 16 -1.76 9.75 29.56
N LEU A 17 -1.48 8.54 30.01
CA LEU A 17 -0.38 8.25 30.94
C LEU A 17 0.85 7.80 30.15
N SER A 18 2.03 8.22 30.58
CA SER A 18 3.31 7.76 30.04
C SER A 18 3.84 6.62 30.93
N ASP A 19 3.13 5.48 30.92
CA ASP A 19 3.42 4.33 31.78
C ASP A 19 3.99 3.14 31.00
N GLY A 20 4.28 3.33 29.73
CA GLY A 20 4.82 2.33 28.82
C GLY A 20 3.75 1.35 28.30
N ASP A 21 4.17 0.47 27.41
CA ASP A 21 3.28 -0.54 26.82
C ASP A 21 2.64 -1.40 27.90
N GLN A 22 1.30 -1.47 27.94
CA GLN A 22 0.54 -2.23 28.92
C GLN A 22 0.05 -3.56 28.33
N ASN A 23 0.38 -4.67 29.01
CA ASN A 23 -0.15 -5.98 28.65
C ASN A 23 -1.53 -6.17 29.28
N TYR A 24 -2.46 -6.72 28.53
CA TYR A 24 -3.77 -7.09 29.03
C TYR A 24 -4.29 -8.37 28.34
N THR A 25 -5.37 -8.92 28.86
CA THR A 25 -5.90 -10.18 28.38
C THR A 25 -7.41 -10.04 28.16
N ILE A 26 -7.88 -10.48 27.02
CA ILE A 26 -9.30 -10.70 26.80
C ILE A 26 -9.64 -12.08 27.34
N ILE A 27 -10.43 -12.09 28.39
CA ILE A 27 -10.86 -13.31 29.06
C ILE A 27 -12.07 -13.87 28.31
N LEU A 28 -11.96 -15.11 27.89
CA LEU A 28 -13.06 -15.88 27.30
C LEU A 28 -13.57 -16.86 28.35
N SER A 29 -14.84 -16.78 28.71
CA SER A 29 -15.43 -17.65 29.71
C SER A 29 -16.58 -18.46 29.14
N PRO A 30 -16.72 -19.72 29.50
CA PRO A 30 -17.86 -20.54 29.08
C PRO A 30 -19.15 -20.07 29.77
N ASP A 31 -20.25 -20.19 29.04
CA ASP A 31 -21.57 -20.17 29.67
C ASP A 31 -21.85 -21.53 30.36
N ASN A 32 -21.77 -21.54 31.67
CA ASN A 32 -21.95 -22.73 32.46
C ASN A 32 -23.43 -23.20 32.59
N ASP A 33 -24.35 -22.42 32.05
CA ASP A 33 -25.79 -22.75 32.03
C ASP A 33 -26.21 -23.45 30.72
N THR A 34 -25.25 -23.64 29.76
CA THR A 34 -25.55 -24.38 28.53
C THR A 34 -26.03 -25.81 28.81
N GLU A 35 -27.07 -26.27 28.12
CA GLU A 35 -27.56 -27.64 28.18
C GLU A 35 -26.62 -28.65 27.51
N ASP A 36 -25.77 -28.19 26.61
CA ASP A 36 -24.76 -29.06 25.97
C ASP A 36 -23.58 -29.32 26.91
N ARG A 37 -23.61 -30.50 27.53
CA ARG A 37 -22.63 -30.93 28.53
C ARG A 37 -21.21 -31.05 27.99
N ARG A 38 -21.02 -31.08 26.67
CA ARG A 38 -19.69 -31.13 26.06
C ARG A 38 -18.96 -29.79 26.15
N PHE A 39 -19.72 -28.69 26.24
CA PHE A 39 -19.17 -27.31 26.31
C PHE A 39 -19.33 -26.69 27.71
N ARG A 40 -20.15 -27.30 28.57
CA ARG A 40 -20.29 -26.83 29.95
C ARG A 40 -18.95 -26.99 30.68
N TYR A 41 -18.45 -25.94 31.29
CA TYR A 41 -17.17 -25.87 32.00
C TYR A 41 -15.93 -26.07 31.12
N VAL A 42 -16.06 -26.02 29.81
CA VAL A 42 -14.88 -26.02 28.89
C VAL A 42 -14.50 -24.57 28.65
N ASP A 43 -13.40 -24.17 29.28
CA ASP A 43 -12.90 -22.81 29.23
C ASP A 43 -12.08 -22.60 27.94
N PRO A 44 -12.47 -21.63 27.07
CA PRO A 44 -11.66 -21.29 25.93
C PRO A 44 -10.33 -20.63 26.37
N PRO A 45 -9.27 -20.73 25.57
CA PRO A 45 -8.03 -20.02 25.89
C PRO A 45 -8.23 -18.50 25.76
N ASP A 46 -7.72 -17.79 26.75
CA ASP A 46 -7.67 -16.34 26.75
C ASP A 46 -6.76 -15.77 25.66
N VAL A 47 -7.03 -14.53 25.25
CA VAL A 47 -6.26 -13.84 24.22
C VAL A 47 -5.43 -12.73 24.89
N ALA A 48 -4.10 -12.91 24.88
CA ALA A 48 -3.17 -11.89 25.38
C ALA A 48 -2.88 -10.82 24.31
N LEU A 49 -2.93 -9.57 24.72
CA LEU A 49 -2.65 -8.41 23.87
C LEU A 49 -1.77 -7.39 24.61
N LYS A 50 -1.29 -6.44 23.84
CA LYS A 50 -0.55 -5.30 24.36
C LYS A 50 -1.20 -4.00 23.85
N ASN A 51 -1.47 -3.06 24.75
CA ASN A 51 -1.77 -1.69 24.40
C ASN A 51 -0.45 -0.91 24.33
N ILE A 52 -0.13 -0.37 23.17
CA ILE A 52 1.12 0.37 22.98
C ILE A 52 0.94 1.78 23.55
N ASP A 53 1.81 2.16 24.49
CA ASP A 53 1.84 3.51 25.02
C ASP A 53 2.40 4.48 23.96
N LEU A 54 1.56 5.40 23.54
CA LEU A 54 1.90 6.45 22.59
C LEU A 54 2.14 7.81 23.26
N THR A 55 1.98 7.91 24.59
CA THR A 55 2.11 9.18 25.32
C THR A 55 3.57 9.59 25.57
N GLY A 56 4.49 8.62 25.63
CA GLY A 56 5.93 8.85 25.84
C GLY A 56 6.75 9.09 24.58
N LYS A 57 6.25 8.70 23.41
CA LYS A 57 6.92 8.90 22.11
C LYS A 57 5.90 9.29 21.05
N GLY A 58 6.18 10.33 20.31
CA GLY A 58 5.46 10.65 19.10
C GLY A 58 5.58 9.51 18.10
N SER A 59 4.53 9.22 17.38
CA SER A 59 4.55 8.21 16.33
C SER A 59 3.78 8.66 15.12
N TYR A 60 4.17 8.10 13.98
CA TYR A 60 3.57 8.40 12.70
C TYR A 60 2.76 7.20 12.19
N TYR A 61 1.71 7.50 11.47
CA TYR A 61 1.11 6.54 10.56
C TYR A 61 1.63 6.84 9.16
N VAL A 62 2.21 5.85 8.51
CA VAL A 62 2.61 5.89 7.10
C VAL A 62 1.90 4.73 6.42
N SER A 63 1.11 5.02 5.39
CA SER A 63 0.44 3.97 4.63
C SER A 63 1.44 3.24 3.73
N SER A 64 1.08 2.05 3.26
CA SER A 64 1.75 1.45 2.11
C SER A 64 1.61 2.35 0.89
N VAL A 65 2.58 2.28 -0.01
CA VAL A 65 2.48 2.91 -1.33
C VAL A 65 1.40 2.22 -2.16
N SER A 66 0.70 2.97 -3.00
CA SER A 66 -0.41 2.46 -3.79
C SER A 66 0.02 1.47 -4.89
N ARG A 67 1.22 1.67 -5.43
CA ARG A 67 1.82 0.86 -6.51
C ARG A 67 3.29 1.22 -6.71
N ASP A 68 4.00 0.49 -7.57
CA ASP A 68 5.26 0.91 -8.14
C ASP A 68 5.05 2.06 -9.16
N THR A 69 6.05 2.89 -9.40
CA THR A 69 6.10 3.85 -10.50
C THR A 69 6.67 3.20 -11.76
N ASP A 70 6.68 3.91 -12.87
CA ASP A 70 7.36 3.50 -14.08
C ASP A 70 8.01 4.71 -14.79
N GLU A 71 8.92 4.43 -15.70
CA GLU A 71 9.64 5.44 -16.47
C GLU A 71 8.76 6.25 -17.45
N SER A 72 7.50 5.84 -17.66
CA SER A 72 6.54 6.63 -18.44
C SER A 72 5.88 7.75 -17.61
N GLY A 73 6.24 7.85 -16.31
CA GLY A 73 5.72 8.85 -15.40
C GLY A 73 4.47 8.39 -14.63
N GLU A 74 4.25 7.07 -14.49
CA GLU A 74 3.18 6.53 -13.64
C GLU A 74 3.33 7.05 -12.21
N GLN A 75 2.22 7.43 -11.61
CA GLN A 75 2.20 7.99 -10.27
C GLN A 75 1.80 6.96 -9.21
N ALA A 76 2.47 7.04 -8.07
CA ALA A 76 2.15 6.32 -6.85
C ALA A 76 1.83 7.30 -5.71
N GLU A 77 1.10 6.87 -4.73
CA GLU A 77 0.70 7.69 -3.59
C GLU A 77 0.90 6.95 -2.28
N PHE A 78 1.25 7.67 -1.23
CA PHE A 78 1.14 7.23 0.15
C PHE A 78 0.64 8.37 1.04
N ARG A 79 0.32 8.06 2.29
CA ARG A 79 -0.27 9.01 3.25
C ARG A 79 0.49 8.97 4.55
N VAL A 80 0.64 10.13 5.16
CA VAL A 80 1.29 10.30 6.46
C VAL A 80 0.40 11.13 7.37
N ARG A 81 0.33 10.76 8.65
CA ARG A 81 -0.27 11.57 9.73
C ARG A 81 0.39 11.23 11.06
N LEU A 82 0.19 12.08 12.03
CA LEU A 82 0.60 11.76 13.40
C LEU A 82 -0.43 10.81 14.06
N ARG A 83 -0.01 10.11 15.09
CA ARG A 83 -0.88 9.26 15.91
C ARG A 83 -1.31 9.92 17.22
N SER A 84 -0.69 11.04 17.59
CA SER A 84 -1.08 11.85 18.74
C SER A 84 -0.95 13.34 18.44
N GLU A 85 -1.76 14.16 19.09
CA GLU A 85 -1.75 15.61 18.93
C GLU A 85 -0.40 16.20 19.38
N PRO A 86 0.28 16.97 18.52
CA PRO A 86 1.54 17.58 18.90
C PRO A 86 1.33 18.83 19.78
N THR A 87 2.28 19.08 20.68
CA THR A 87 2.30 20.30 21.50
C THR A 87 2.96 21.49 20.80
N ASP A 88 3.68 21.24 19.73
CA ASP A 88 4.29 22.23 18.84
C ASP A 88 4.28 21.67 17.41
N ASN A 89 4.53 22.51 16.41
CA ASN A 89 4.56 22.07 15.01
C ASN A 89 5.60 20.97 14.81
N VAL A 90 5.20 19.91 14.11
CA VAL A 90 6.06 18.78 13.76
C VAL A 90 6.20 18.75 12.24
N THR A 91 7.41 18.96 11.76
CA THR A 91 7.73 18.92 10.34
C THR A 91 8.53 17.66 10.01
N ILE A 92 8.21 17.03 8.91
CA ILE A 92 9.01 15.97 8.29
C ILE A 92 9.42 16.40 6.90
N TYR A 93 10.64 16.07 6.50
CA TYR A 93 11.13 16.22 5.13
C TYR A 93 10.85 14.96 4.33
N VAL A 94 10.51 15.13 3.07
CA VAL A 94 10.15 14.06 2.14
C VAL A 94 11.16 14.07 1.02
N VAL A 95 12.02 13.05 0.94
CA VAL A 95 13.16 13.06 0.02
C VAL A 95 13.24 11.73 -0.73
N SER A 96 13.28 11.78 -2.05
CA SER A 96 13.62 10.59 -2.84
C SER A 96 15.08 10.20 -2.61
N SER A 97 15.36 8.92 -2.39
CA SER A 97 16.72 8.38 -2.30
C SER A 97 17.40 8.37 -3.67
N ASP A 98 16.60 8.36 -4.73
CA ASP A 98 17.07 8.43 -6.12
C ASP A 98 16.10 9.28 -6.96
N PRO A 99 16.40 10.59 -7.13
CA PRO A 99 15.57 11.47 -7.95
C PRO A 99 15.63 11.19 -9.46
N SER A 100 16.57 10.37 -9.92
CA SER A 100 16.61 9.91 -11.32
C SER A 100 15.58 8.81 -11.60
N GLU A 101 15.12 8.12 -10.54
CA GLU A 101 14.11 7.08 -10.63
C GLU A 101 12.71 7.57 -10.23
N GLY A 102 12.63 8.51 -9.29
CA GLY A 102 11.34 9.06 -8.87
C GLY A 102 11.42 10.31 -8.05
N THR A 103 10.49 11.22 -8.31
CA THR A 103 10.36 12.50 -7.64
C THR A 103 9.09 12.58 -6.81
N VAL A 104 9.06 13.48 -5.85
CA VAL A 104 7.89 13.73 -4.97
C VAL A 104 7.29 15.10 -5.25
N ASP A 105 5.99 15.25 -5.02
CA ASP A 105 5.25 16.51 -5.21
C ASP A 105 5.43 17.51 -4.06
N VAL A 106 5.94 17.06 -2.91
CA VAL A 106 6.21 17.90 -1.73
C VAL A 106 7.57 17.52 -1.13
N ASP A 107 8.31 18.50 -0.64
CA ASP A 107 9.59 18.32 0.03
C ASP A 107 9.49 18.29 1.57
N SER A 108 8.34 18.70 2.11
CA SER A 108 8.08 18.69 3.55
C SER A 108 6.58 18.67 3.86
N ILE A 109 6.22 18.14 5.04
CA ILE A 109 4.88 18.15 5.61
C ILE A 109 4.96 18.67 7.02
N THR A 110 4.10 19.66 7.36
CA THR A 110 4.02 20.20 8.73
C THR A 110 2.68 19.84 9.35
N PHE A 111 2.74 19.19 10.48
CA PHE A 111 1.60 18.84 11.34
C PHE A 111 1.49 19.83 12.49
N THR A 112 0.27 20.26 12.75
CA THR A 112 -0.10 21.19 13.83
C THR A 112 -1.20 20.56 14.69
N SER A 113 -1.58 21.18 15.79
CA SER A 113 -2.73 20.74 16.61
C SER A 113 -4.06 20.69 15.85
N SER A 114 -4.16 21.35 14.69
CA SER A 114 -5.40 21.38 13.89
C SER A 114 -5.47 20.35 12.77
N ASN A 115 -4.31 19.81 12.31
CA ASN A 115 -4.25 18.90 11.17
C ASN A 115 -3.52 17.57 11.43
N TRP A 116 -3.03 17.32 12.63
CA TRP A 116 -2.15 16.20 12.97
C TRP A 116 -2.73 14.82 12.62
N ASN A 117 -4.03 14.64 12.72
CA ASN A 117 -4.74 13.37 12.46
C ASN A 117 -5.34 13.31 11.05
N ALA A 118 -5.16 14.35 10.23
CA ALA A 118 -5.56 14.34 8.82
C ALA A 118 -4.47 13.66 7.98
N ASP A 119 -4.89 12.81 7.05
CA ASP A 119 -3.97 12.16 6.12
C ASP A 119 -3.37 13.19 5.16
N SER A 120 -2.07 13.44 5.26
CA SER A 120 -1.30 14.20 4.29
C SER A 120 -0.85 13.26 3.16
N LYS A 121 -1.30 13.54 1.95
CA LYS A 121 -0.97 12.76 0.76
C LYS A 121 0.37 13.21 0.18
N VAL A 122 1.19 12.25 -0.20
CA VAL A 122 2.40 12.45 -1.01
C VAL A 122 2.22 11.71 -2.33
N THR A 123 2.47 12.39 -3.43
CA THR A 123 2.46 11.81 -4.77
C THR A 123 3.90 11.63 -5.24
N ILE A 124 4.20 10.42 -5.71
CA ILE A 124 5.50 10.06 -6.28
C ILE A 124 5.29 9.91 -7.78
N THR A 125 6.18 10.50 -8.58
CA THR A 125 6.14 10.37 -10.05
C THR A 125 7.41 9.68 -10.51
N GLY A 126 7.26 8.60 -11.28
CA GLY A 126 8.37 7.88 -11.89
C GLY A 126 9.11 8.76 -12.91
N VAL A 127 10.40 8.55 -13.04
CA VAL A 127 11.28 9.29 -13.97
C VAL A 127 11.90 8.31 -14.94
N GLY A 128 11.84 8.62 -16.23
CA GLY A 128 12.48 7.83 -17.28
C GLY A 128 13.83 8.37 -17.65
N ASP A 129 14.80 7.49 -17.82
CA ASP A 129 16.17 7.85 -18.21
C ASP A 129 16.60 7.32 -19.58
N ASN A 130 15.75 6.56 -20.25
CA ASN A 130 15.98 5.88 -21.54
C ASN A 130 17.11 4.82 -21.49
N LEU A 131 17.47 4.34 -20.32
CA LEU A 131 18.38 3.22 -20.16
C LEU A 131 17.56 1.93 -20.06
N SER A 132 18.15 0.82 -20.41
CA SER A 132 17.58 -0.52 -20.23
C SER A 132 18.37 -1.22 -19.13
N ASP A 133 18.19 -0.76 -17.88
CA ASP A 133 18.94 -1.23 -16.72
C ASP A 133 18.06 -2.06 -15.75
N GLY A 134 16.81 -2.28 -16.14
CA GLY A 134 15.81 -3.07 -15.38
C GLY A 134 15.14 -2.27 -14.27
N ASP A 135 14.14 -2.85 -13.65
CA ASP A 135 13.38 -2.22 -12.56
C ASP A 135 14.30 -1.75 -11.43
N GLN A 136 14.35 -0.47 -11.16
CA GLN A 136 15.20 0.15 -10.14
C GLN A 136 14.45 0.33 -8.83
N SER A 137 15.05 -0.11 -7.72
CA SER A 137 14.48 0.05 -6.38
C SER A 137 14.97 1.32 -5.72
N TYR A 138 14.04 2.12 -5.20
CA TYR A 138 14.34 3.33 -4.45
C TYR A 138 13.39 3.51 -3.27
N SER A 139 13.66 4.51 -2.44
CA SER A 139 12.81 4.82 -1.29
C SER A 139 12.52 6.31 -1.19
N ILE A 140 11.35 6.63 -0.66
CA ILE A 140 11.04 7.97 -0.18
C ILE A 140 11.39 8.01 1.31
N ARG A 141 12.42 8.77 1.63
CA ARG A 141 12.90 8.94 3.00
C ARG A 141 12.08 10.01 3.70
N LEU A 142 11.64 9.67 4.91
CA LEU A 142 10.88 10.57 5.77
C LEU A 142 11.75 10.93 6.98
N LEU A 143 12.20 12.17 7.05
CA LEU A 143 13.16 12.63 8.02
C LEU A 143 12.53 13.67 8.95
N ALA A 144 12.61 13.48 10.27
CA ALA A 144 12.09 14.44 11.23
C ALA A 144 12.89 15.75 11.21
N ASP A 145 12.18 16.87 11.23
CA ASP A 145 12.79 18.16 11.58
C ASP A 145 13.00 18.23 13.10
N ASN A 146 14.26 18.16 13.49
CA ASN A 146 14.64 18.14 14.90
C ASN A 146 14.58 19.51 15.59
N THR A 147 13.98 20.51 14.96
CA THR A 147 13.79 21.85 15.55
C THR A 147 12.51 21.98 16.38
N THR A 148 11.57 21.02 16.27
CA THR A 148 10.34 21.04 17.07
C THR A 148 10.61 21.09 18.57
N SER A 149 9.78 21.83 19.30
CA SER A 149 9.78 21.85 20.77
C SER A 149 9.01 20.67 21.37
N ASP A 150 8.24 19.92 20.56
CA ASP A 150 7.59 18.69 21.02
C ASP A 150 8.61 17.56 21.14
N LEU A 151 9.08 17.32 22.37
CA LEU A 151 10.10 16.31 22.65
C LEU A 151 9.68 14.88 22.29
N ARG A 152 8.38 14.62 22.14
CA ARG A 152 7.88 13.29 21.75
C ARG A 152 8.20 12.98 20.29
N TYR A 153 8.22 14.00 19.43
CA TYR A 153 8.49 13.86 17.98
C TYR A 153 9.93 14.21 17.61
N LYS A 154 10.63 14.93 18.49
CA LYS A 154 12.02 15.29 18.25
C LYS A 154 12.90 14.03 18.13
N TYR A 155 13.64 13.91 17.04
CA TYR A 155 14.49 12.73 16.72
C TYR A 155 13.70 11.41 16.49
N VAL A 156 12.44 11.51 16.13
CA VAL A 156 11.63 10.33 15.77
C VAL A 156 11.32 10.41 14.28
N ASP A 157 12.03 9.62 13.48
CA ASP A 157 11.79 9.52 12.05
C ASP A 157 10.58 8.61 11.77
N PRO A 158 9.68 8.99 10.84
CA PRO A 158 8.72 8.06 10.28
C PRO A 158 9.42 6.91 9.53
N SER A 159 8.69 5.82 9.28
CA SER A 159 9.20 4.75 8.42
C SER A 159 9.27 5.22 6.96
N ASP A 160 10.38 4.93 6.29
CA ASP A 160 10.55 5.17 4.86
C ASP A 160 9.59 4.31 4.03
N VAL A 161 9.28 4.77 2.82
CA VAL A 161 8.43 4.07 1.86
C VAL A 161 9.31 3.56 0.71
N THR A 162 9.30 2.26 0.47
CA THR A 162 10.09 1.62 -0.60
C THR A 162 9.19 1.22 -1.75
N LEU A 163 9.64 1.46 -2.98
CA LEU A 163 8.96 1.10 -4.22
C LEU A 163 9.99 0.89 -5.33
N ARG A 164 9.51 0.49 -6.50
CA ARG A 164 10.35 0.39 -7.70
C ARG A 164 9.88 1.38 -8.75
N ASN A 165 10.81 1.80 -9.60
CA ASN A 165 10.54 2.37 -10.90
C ASN A 165 10.68 1.27 -11.94
N LEU A 166 9.60 0.95 -12.65
CA LEU A 166 9.60 -0.13 -13.62
C LEU A 166 10.25 0.36 -14.94
N ASP A 167 11.28 -0.36 -15.38
CA ASP A 167 11.97 -0.06 -16.62
C ASP A 167 11.02 -0.17 -17.83
N SER A 168 10.87 0.91 -18.56
CA SER A 168 10.08 0.98 -19.79
C SER A 168 10.94 0.99 -21.07
N ALA A 169 12.25 1.09 -20.94
CA ALA A 169 13.18 1.13 -22.09
C ALA A 169 13.28 -0.21 -22.82
N LEU A 170 13.03 -1.32 -22.14
CA LEU A 170 12.73 -2.59 -22.81
C LEU A 170 11.31 -2.51 -23.34
N GLY A 171 11.16 -2.35 -24.65
CA GLY A 171 9.88 -2.37 -25.34
C GLY A 171 8.98 -3.49 -24.79
N GLY A 172 8.10 -3.15 -23.86
CA GLY A 172 7.26 -4.08 -23.18
C GLY A 172 5.80 -3.96 -23.61
N TYR A 173 5.04 -5.00 -23.31
CA TYR A 173 3.60 -5.03 -23.57
C TYR A 173 2.83 -5.11 -22.24
N TYR A 174 1.72 -4.40 -22.18
CA TYR A 174 0.68 -4.64 -21.20
C TYR A 174 -0.42 -5.43 -21.89
N VAL A 175 -0.82 -6.55 -21.28
CA VAL A 175 -1.97 -7.34 -21.71
C VAL A 175 -2.92 -7.46 -20.54
N SER A 176 -4.16 -6.98 -20.70
CA SER A 176 -5.16 -7.08 -19.64
C SER A 176 -5.61 -8.52 -19.44
N SER A 177 -6.23 -8.80 -18.28
CA SER A 177 -7.03 -10.02 -18.14
C SER A 177 -8.15 -10.06 -19.19
N VAL A 178 -8.53 -11.27 -19.60
CA VAL A 178 -9.70 -11.49 -20.46
C VAL A 178 -10.99 -11.10 -19.70
N SER A 179 -11.95 -10.53 -20.42
CA SER A 179 -13.21 -10.04 -19.82
C SER A 179 -14.10 -11.15 -19.29
N ARG A 180 -14.04 -12.35 -19.93
CA ARG A 180 -14.82 -13.55 -19.59
C ARG A 180 -14.36 -14.73 -20.43
N ASP A 181 -14.90 -15.92 -20.17
CA ASP A 181 -14.75 -17.09 -21.05
C ASP A 181 -15.66 -16.99 -22.28
N THR A 182 -15.28 -17.64 -23.38
CA THR A 182 -16.10 -17.86 -24.58
C THR A 182 -16.95 -19.15 -24.44
N ASP A 183 -17.89 -19.37 -25.32
CA ASP A 183 -18.70 -20.58 -25.38
C ASP A 183 -19.09 -20.93 -26.82
N GLU A 184 -19.53 -22.18 -27.06
CA GLU A 184 -19.97 -22.66 -28.35
C GLU A 184 -21.24 -21.95 -28.89
N ALA A 185 -21.93 -21.16 -28.04
CA ALA A 185 -23.06 -20.35 -28.50
C ALA A 185 -22.62 -19.01 -29.13
N GLY A 186 -21.31 -18.80 -29.26
CA GLY A 186 -20.73 -17.61 -29.91
C GLY A 186 -20.50 -16.43 -28.99
N ARG A 187 -20.42 -16.64 -27.67
CA ARG A 187 -20.08 -15.56 -26.73
C ARG A 187 -18.67 -15.07 -26.99
N THR A 188 -18.51 -13.74 -27.02
CA THR A 188 -17.22 -13.10 -27.24
C THR A 188 -16.57 -12.69 -25.90
N ALA A 189 -15.25 -12.71 -25.88
CA ALA A 189 -14.41 -12.19 -24.81
C ALA A 189 -13.44 -11.13 -25.38
N GLU A 190 -13.01 -10.23 -24.53
CA GLU A 190 -12.10 -9.14 -24.92
C GLU A 190 -10.91 -9.08 -23.96
N PHE A 191 -9.75 -8.77 -24.49
CA PHE A 191 -8.59 -8.31 -23.76
C PHE A 191 -7.97 -7.11 -24.47
N ARG A 192 -7.15 -6.36 -23.79
CA ARG A 192 -6.52 -5.14 -24.30
C ARG A 192 -5.02 -5.30 -24.29
N VAL A 193 -4.38 -4.77 -25.31
CA VAL A 193 -2.93 -4.74 -25.44
C VAL A 193 -2.50 -3.29 -25.66
N ARG A 194 -1.44 -2.86 -24.97
CA ARG A 194 -0.75 -1.58 -25.23
C ARG A 194 0.75 -1.76 -25.06
N LEU A 195 1.52 -0.89 -25.68
CA LEU A 195 2.94 -0.77 -25.37
C LEU A 195 3.13 -0.11 -24.01
N ARG A 196 4.22 -0.41 -23.35
CA ARG A 196 4.63 0.26 -22.10
C ARG A 196 5.43 1.53 -22.35
N SER A 197 6.07 1.64 -23.51
CA SER A 197 6.85 2.83 -23.94
C SER A 197 6.45 3.25 -25.34
N GLN A 198 6.75 4.49 -25.69
CA GLN A 198 6.54 4.98 -27.05
C GLN A 198 7.52 4.31 -28.01
N PRO A 199 7.05 3.68 -29.09
CA PRO A 199 7.96 3.06 -30.05
C PRO A 199 8.66 4.13 -30.89
N THR A 200 9.89 3.86 -31.29
CA THR A 200 10.65 4.71 -32.24
C THR A 200 10.37 4.37 -33.72
N ASP A 201 9.70 3.25 -33.95
CA ASP A 201 9.20 2.78 -35.27
C ASP A 201 7.97 1.90 -35.04
N ASN A 202 7.27 1.56 -36.11
CA ASN A 202 6.06 0.73 -36.01
C ASN A 202 6.34 -0.61 -35.36
N VAL A 203 5.57 -0.96 -34.32
CA VAL A 203 5.62 -2.25 -33.64
C VAL A 203 4.38 -3.04 -33.97
N THR A 204 4.54 -4.17 -34.64
CA THR A 204 3.43 -5.07 -35.00
C THR A 204 3.52 -6.35 -34.19
N ILE A 205 2.43 -6.73 -33.57
CA ILE A 205 2.25 -8.04 -32.93
C ILE A 205 1.21 -8.86 -33.72
N TYR A 206 1.45 -10.16 -33.85
CA TYR A 206 0.51 -11.08 -34.46
C TYR A 206 -0.38 -11.70 -33.39
N VAL A 207 -1.66 -11.86 -33.73
CA VAL A 207 -2.69 -12.44 -32.84
C VAL A 207 -3.19 -13.71 -33.48
N VAL A 208 -2.94 -14.85 -32.85
CA VAL A 208 -3.27 -16.16 -33.41
C VAL A 208 -3.95 -17.02 -32.35
N SER A 209 -5.02 -17.71 -32.71
CA SER A 209 -5.57 -18.78 -31.86
C SER A 209 -4.71 -20.03 -31.97
N SER A 210 -4.37 -20.63 -30.84
CA SER A 210 -3.70 -21.94 -30.80
C SER A 210 -4.60 -23.08 -31.27
N ASP A 211 -5.92 -22.87 -31.18
CA ASP A 211 -6.94 -23.80 -31.69
C ASP A 211 -8.10 -23.02 -32.35
N PRO A 212 -8.05 -22.80 -33.66
CA PRO A 212 -9.10 -22.08 -34.38
C PRO A 212 -10.45 -22.82 -34.41
N GLY A 213 -10.47 -24.10 -34.01
CA GLY A 213 -11.71 -24.87 -33.85
C GLY A 213 -12.47 -24.51 -32.58
N GLU A 214 -11.77 -24.05 -31.57
CA GLU A 214 -12.35 -23.64 -30.28
C GLU A 214 -12.55 -22.12 -30.18
N GLY A 215 -11.70 -21.30 -30.82
CA GLY A 215 -11.83 -19.85 -30.77
C GLY A 215 -11.11 -19.14 -31.89
N THR A 216 -11.73 -18.08 -32.42
CA THR A 216 -11.16 -17.24 -33.45
C THR A 216 -10.92 -15.81 -32.93
N VAL A 217 -9.97 -15.11 -33.54
CA VAL A 217 -9.65 -13.74 -33.24
C VAL A 217 -10.25 -12.78 -34.26
N SER A 218 -10.59 -11.57 -33.83
CA SER A 218 -11.18 -10.54 -34.69
C SER A 218 -10.16 -9.86 -35.60
N VAL A 219 -8.87 -9.94 -35.26
CA VAL A 219 -7.75 -9.39 -36.02
C VAL A 219 -6.56 -10.35 -35.95
N ASP A 220 -5.79 -10.43 -37.00
CA ASP A 220 -4.58 -11.25 -37.08
C ASP A 220 -3.31 -10.52 -36.70
N ASN A 221 -3.38 -9.20 -36.58
CA ASN A 221 -2.28 -8.34 -36.08
C ASN A 221 -2.80 -7.03 -35.52
N ILE A 222 -1.95 -6.39 -34.68
CA ILE A 222 -2.15 -5.05 -34.11
C ILE A 222 -0.83 -4.29 -34.32
N THR A 223 -0.91 -3.09 -34.90
CA THR A 223 0.25 -2.22 -35.09
C THR A 223 0.12 -0.94 -34.27
N PHE A 224 1.20 -0.62 -33.58
CA PHE A 224 1.37 0.61 -32.80
C PHE A 224 2.37 1.52 -33.51
N ASN A 225 2.09 2.85 -33.54
CA ASN A 225 2.87 3.88 -34.23
C ASN A 225 3.41 4.87 -33.20
#